data_9e42af33788a13f72004a53da1dc6342
#
_entry.id   9e42af33788a13f72004a53da1dc6342
#
_cell.length_a   1.000
_cell.length_b   1.000
_cell.length_c   1.000
_cell.angle_alpha   90.00
_cell.angle_beta   90.00
_cell.angle_gamma   90.00
#
_symmetry.space_group_name_H-M   'P 1'
#
loop_
_entity.id
_entity.type
_entity.pdbx_description
1 polymer ?
#
loop_
_entity_poly.entity_id
_entity_poly.type
_entity_poly.pdbx_seq_one_letter_code
_entity_poly.pdbx_strand_id
1 'polypeptide(L)'
;QFVERSIVNSEFNIDRDFGLFAEYYKPVYKRFNMALKGSITLGEGRNWAESDKGGFAYTGRVELYPLGRFKSLGDITEGDFEREDQVKILLAGAYSFNHHTTRLQGQNGAYIPNDEMRNLNSYFVDFILKYQGFAFYTDFMGRKTGKPLFANQPGICVYNGNGVNIQTSYLFPKNWEIALRNSTLMPEKQIQKIVGYKTYN
;
A
#
# COMPACT_ATOMS: atom_id res chain seq x y z
N GLN A 1 11.67 10.17 -6.61
CA GLN A 1 12.81 10.09 -5.68
C GLN A 1 13.62 8.81 -5.87
N PHE A 2 13.03 7.66 -5.67
CA PHE A 2 13.69 6.37 -5.85
C PHE A 2 13.22 5.70 -7.15
N VAL A 3 14.14 5.04 -7.85
CA VAL A 3 13.84 4.36 -9.12
C VAL A 3 12.93 3.16 -8.87
N GLU A 4 13.12 2.47 -7.74
CA GLU A 4 12.36 1.29 -7.38
C GLU A 4 11.42 1.53 -6.20
N ARG A 5 10.31 0.81 -6.20
CA ARG A 5 9.39 0.78 -5.05
C ARG A 5 10.10 0.23 -3.81
N SER A 6 9.64 0.61 -2.61
CA SER A 6 10.10 -0.04 -1.39
C SER A 6 9.76 -1.53 -1.41
N ILE A 7 10.55 -2.35 -0.73
CA ILE A 7 10.26 -3.80 -0.63
C ILE A 7 8.90 -4.07 0.02
N VAL A 8 8.47 -3.19 0.93
CA VAL A 8 7.16 -3.25 1.58
C VAL A 8 6.05 -3.01 0.56
N ASN A 9 6.17 -1.95 -0.24
CA ASN A 9 5.22 -1.66 -1.30
C ASN A 9 5.22 -2.75 -2.39
N SER A 10 6.39 -3.27 -2.75
CA SER A 10 6.50 -4.38 -3.71
C SER A 10 5.78 -5.64 -3.25
N GLU A 11 5.81 -5.94 -1.94
CA GLU A 11 5.18 -7.15 -1.39
C GLU A 11 3.67 -6.98 -1.12
N PHE A 12 3.25 -5.85 -0.54
CA PHE A 12 1.89 -5.68 -0.03
C PHE A 12 0.98 -4.82 -0.87
N ASN A 13 1.49 -4.20 -1.92
CA ASN A 13 0.72 -3.31 -2.78
C ASN A 13 -0.55 -3.99 -3.33
N ILE A 14 -1.62 -3.21 -3.44
CA ILE A 14 -2.80 -3.52 -4.25
C ILE A 14 -2.59 -2.89 -5.63
N ASP A 15 -2.55 -3.70 -6.67
CA ASP A 15 -2.39 -3.22 -8.05
C ASP A 15 -3.75 -2.79 -8.65
N ARG A 16 -3.71 -2.29 -9.87
CA ARG A 16 -4.88 -1.86 -10.65
C ARG A 16 -5.83 -3.01 -10.86
N ASP A 17 -7.11 -2.72 -10.80
CA ASP A 17 -8.17 -3.69 -10.97
C ASP A 17 -9.38 -3.04 -11.63
N PHE A 18 -10.30 -3.85 -12.14
CA PHE A 18 -11.54 -3.38 -12.73
C PHE A 18 -12.66 -3.41 -11.71
N GLY A 19 -13.46 -2.36 -11.67
CA GLY A 19 -14.59 -2.31 -10.74
C GLY A 19 -15.22 -0.93 -10.61
N LEU A 20 -15.99 -0.79 -9.55
CA LEU A 20 -16.66 0.45 -9.17
C LEU A 20 -15.83 1.12 -8.06
N PHE A 21 -15.62 2.42 -8.21
CA PHE A 21 -14.90 3.26 -7.26
C PHE A 21 -15.80 4.42 -6.86
N ALA A 22 -15.80 4.75 -5.58
CA ALA A 22 -16.48 5.90 -5.03
C ALA A 22 -15.54 6.68 -4.13
N GLU A 23 -15.61 8.00 -4.21
CA GLU A 23 -14.81 8.90 -3.41
C GLU A 23 -15.70 10.05 -2.90
N TYR A 24 -15.53 10.40 -1.63
CA TYR A 24 -16.24 11.48 -0.99
C TYR A 24 -15.29 12.37 -0.19
N TYR A 25 -15.23 13.63 -0.54
CA TYR A 25 -14.46 14.66 0.16
C TYR A 25 -15.36 15.55 1.00
N LYS A 26 -14.92 15.84 2.22
CA LYS A 26 -15.61 16.74 3.12
C LYS A 26 -14.65 17.66 3.86
N PRO A 27 -14.77 18.99 3.73
CA PRO A 27 -14.22 19.90 4.72
C PRO A 27 -15.03 19.72 6.04
N VAL A 28 -14.33 19.39 7.12
CA VAL A 28 -14.98 19.10 8.40
C VAL A 28 -15.03 20.33 9.28
N TYR A 29 -13.92 21.00 9.50
CA TYR A 29 -13.84 22.20 10.31
C TYR A 29 -12.59 23.03 9.97
N LYS A 30 -12.75 24.34 9.68
CA LYS A 30 -11.66 25.25 9.32
C LYS A 30 -10.75 24.66 8.23
N ARG A 31 -9.54 24.22 8.63
CA ARG A 31 -8.55 23.60 7.73
C ARG A 31 -8.63 22.08 7.71
N PHE A 32 -9.36 21.45 8.62
CA PHE A 32 -9.47 20.00 8.68
C PHE A 32 -10.37 19.47 7.56
N ASN A 33 -9.81 18.59 6.74
CA ASN A 33 -10.51 17.91 5.65
C ASN A 33 -10.41 16.40 5.83
N MET A 34 -11.39 15.69 5.27
CA MET A 34 -11.45 14.24 5.27
C MET A 34 -11.85 13.74 3.88
N ALA A 35 -11.28 12.61 3.48
CA ALA A 35 -11.73 11.85 2.32
C ALA A 35 -12.09 10.43 2.72
N LEU A 36 -13.16 9.90 2.13
CA LEU A 36 -13.56 8.51 2.20
C LEU A 36 -13.51 7.93 0.79
N LYS A 37 -12.85 6.80 0.62
CA LYS A 37 -12.72 6.12 -0.67
C LYS A 37 -13.17 4.68 -0.49
N GLY A 38 -13.89 4.16 -1.47
CA GLY A 38 -14.35 2.78 -1.45
C GLY A 38 -14.31 2.18 -2.85
N SER A 39 -14.10 0.87 -2.94
CA SER A 39 -14.16 0.17 -4.22
C SER A 39 -14.66 -1.26 -4.06
N ILE A 40 -15.32 -1.74 -5.10
CA ILE A 40 -15.65 -3.15 -5.33
C ILE A 40 -15.06 -3.50 -6.68
N THR A 41 -14.10 -4.41 -6.71
CA THR A 41 -13.34 -4.77 -7.91
C THR A 41 -13.33 -6.29 -8.12
N LEU A 42 -12.87 -6.74 -9.29
CA LEU A 42 -12.82 -8.17 -9.63
C LEU A 42 -11.82 -8.97 -8.77
N GLY A 43 -10.87 -8.32 -8.10
CA GLY A 43 -9.93 -9.00 -7.20
C GLY A 43 -8.73 -9.68 -7.86
N GLU A 44 -8.69 -9.74 -9.19
CA GLU A 44 -7.68 -10.46 -9.99
C GLU A 44 -6.63 -9.54 -10.64
N GLY A 45 -6.83 -8.22 -10.53
CA GLY A 45 -5.94 -7.21 -11.10
C GLY A 45 -6.06 -7.07 -12.61
N ARG A 46 -5.09 -6.35 -13.20
CA ARG A 46 -5.12 -6.01 -14.63
C ARG A 46 -4.95 -7.18 -15.61
N ASN A 47 -4.48 -8.33 -15.14
CA ASN A 47 -4.23 -9.53 -15.95
C ASN A 47 -5.26 -10.65 -15.61
N TRP A 48 -6.53 -10.29 -15.56
CA TRP A 48 -7.62 -11.18 -15.17
C TRP A 48 -8.03 -12.22 -16.22
N ALA A 49 -7.43 -12.18 -17.41
CA ALA A 49 -7.87 -12.96 -18.59
C ALA A 49 -7.83 -14.48 -18.44
N GLU A 50 -7.24 -15.02 -17.37
CA GLU A 50 -7.09 -16.47 -17.20
C GLU A 50 -7.94 -17.06 -16.07
N SER A 51 -8.66 -16.26 -15.28
CA SER A 51 -9.44 -16.77 -14.17
C SER A 51 -10.82 -16.13 -14.09
N ASP A 52 -11.82 -16.92 -14.35
CA ASP A 52 -13.24 -16.62 -14.13
C ASP A 52 -13.74 -17.14 -12.75
N LYS A 53 -12.86 -17.76 -11.96
CA LYS A 53 -13.20 -18.44 -10.69
C LYS A 53 -13.02 -17.54 -9.46
N GLY A 54 -12.36 -16.39 -9.60
CA GLY A 54 -12.09 -15.46 -8.50
C GLY A 54 -13.35 -14.78 -7.96
N GLY A 55 -13.25 -14.28 -6.73
CA GLY A 55 -14.27 -13.46 -6.10
C GLY A 55 -13.99 -11.97 -6.25
N PHE A 56 -14.77 -11.15 -5.55
CA PHE A 56 -14.58 -9.70 -5.54
C PHE A 56 -13.60 -9.26 -4.45
N ALA A 57 -12.92 -8.14 -4.72
CA ALA A 57 -12.19 -7.40 -3.69
C ALA A 57 -12.97 -6.16 -3.25
N TYR A 58 -13.04 -5.97 -1.94
CA TYR A 58 -13.71 -4.86 -1.29
C TYR A 58 -12.66 -4.03 -0.56
N THR A 59 -12.52 -2.76 -0.93
CA THR A 59 -11.51 -1.89 -0.34
C THR A 59 -12.15 -0.63 0.20
N GLY A 60 -11.77 -0.23 1.41
CA GLY A 60 -12.13 1.04 2.04
C GLY A 60 -10.90 1.80 2.51
N ARG A 61 -10.90 3.13 2.34
CA ARG A 61 -9.82 4.01 2.78
C ARG A 61 -10.38 5.30 3.38
N VAL A 62 -9.80 5.73 4.48
CA VAL A 62 -10.05 7.01 5.14
C VAL A 62 -8.79 7.84 5.09
N GLU A 63 -8.89 9.10 4.72
CA GLU A 63 -7.81 10.07 4.70
C GLU A 63 -8.18 11.30 5.53
N LEU A 64 -7.27 11.71 6.39
CA LEU A 64 -7.42 12.85 7.28
C LEU A 64 -6.33 13.89 6.97
N TYR A 65 -6.75 15.13 6.71
CA TYR A 65 -5.89 16.27 6.43
C TYR A 65 -6.08 17.34 7.52
N PRO A 66 -5.46 17.19 8.69
CA PRO A 66 -5.73 18.06 9.84
C PRO A 66 -5.33 19.52 9.63
N LEU A 67 -4.33 19.79 8.80
CA LEU A 67 -3.79 21.12 8.52
C LEU A 67 -4.13 21.65 7.11
N GLY A 68 -5.15 21.06 6.48
CA GLY A 68 -5.55 21.40 5.12
C GLY A 68 -4.91 20.47 4.10
N ARG A 69 -5.46 20.51 2.87
CA ARG A 69 -4.96 19.72 1.76
C ARG A 69 -3.59 20.22 1.30
N PHE A 70 -2.83 19.34 0.69
CA PHE A 70 -1.58 19.66 0.00
C PHE A 70 -1.85 20.47 -1.28
N LYS A 71 -0.86 21.20 -1.74
CA LYS A 71 -0.89 21.86 -3.05
C LYS A 71 -0.82 20.78 -4.14
N SER A 72 -1.54 21.01 -5.24
CA SER A 72 -1.52 20.13 -6.42
C SER A 72 -1.64 18.64 -6.06
N LEU A 73 -0.63 17.85 -6.37
CA LEU A 73 -0.53 16.42 -6.12
C LEU A 73 0.41 16.09 -4.94
N GLY A 74 0.54 17.01 -3.99
CA GLY A 74 1.46 16.86 -2.87
C GLY A 74 1.16 15.68 -1.94
N ASP A 75 -0.06 15.15 -1.94
CA ASP A 75 -0.46 13.97 -1.16
C ASP A 75 -0.09 12.63 -1.82
N ILE A 76 0.28 12.63 -3.09
CA ILE A 76 0.67 11.41 -3.83
C ILE A 76 2.13 11.40 -4.28
N THR A 77 2.86 12.50 -4.09
CA THR A 77 4.30 12.58 -4.37
C THR A 77 5.11 12.29 -3.12
N GLU A 78 6.25 11.65 -3.26
CA GLU A 78 7.10 11.29 -2.12
C GLU A 78 7.84 12.52 -1.54
N GLY A 79 8.35 13.42 -2.40
CA GLY A 79 9.03 14.65 -1.99
C GLY A 79 8.10 15.87 -1.90
N ASP A 80 8.58 16.93 -1.26
CA ASP A 80 7.86 18.22 -1.22
C ASP A 80 8.25 19.11 -2.41
N PHE A 81 7.86 18.69 -3.62
CA PHE A 81 8.16 19.40 -4.87
C PHE A 81 7.44 20.74 -4.99
N GLU A 82 6.28 20.87 -4.36
CA GLU A 82 5.48 22.09 -4.34
C GLU A 82 5.94 23.09 -3.28
N ARG A 83 6.92 22.72 -2.46
CA ARG A 83 7.43 23.51 -1.32
C ARG A 83 6.29 24.09 -0.51
N GLU A 84 5.58 23.22 0.20
CA GLU A 84 4.47 23.63 1.06
C GLU A 84 4.91 24.76 2.00
N ASP A 85 4.28 25.91 1.90
CA ASP A 85 4.57 27.10 2.71
C ASP A 85 4.09 26.98 4.17
N GLN A 86 3.23 26.01 4.45
CA GLN A 86 2.75 25.64 5.78
C GLN A 86 2.89 24.14 5.97
N VAL A 87 3.05 23.71 7.20
CA VAL A 87 3.06 22.26 7.52
C VAL A 87 1.78 21.61 7.02
N LYS A 88 1.93 20.57 6.24
CA LYS A 88 0.85 19.70 5.75
C LYS A 88 1.03 18.30 6.27
N ILE A 89 -0.07 17.70 6.67
CA ILE A 89 -0.10 16.34 7.21
C ILE A 89 -1.23 15.56 6.54
N LEU A 90 -0.95 14.33 6.14
CA LEU A 90 -1.92 13.30 5.82
C LEU A 90 -1.72 12.14 6.78
N LEU A 91 -2.81 11.69 7.38
CA LEU A 91 -2.91 10.40 8.07
C LEU A 91 -3.98 9.59 7.35
N ALA A 92 -3.65 8.40 6.90
CA ALA A 92 -4.59 7.56 6.19
C ALA A 92 -4.56 6.12 6.68
N GLY A 93 -5.70 5.44 6.58
CA GLY A 93 -5.83 4.02 6.83
C GLY A 93 -6.69 3.36 5.77
N ALA A 94 -6.31 2.16 5.33
CA ALA A 94 -7.08 1.39 4.37
C ALA A 94 -7.13 -0.09 4.76
N TYR A 95 -8.23 -0.72 4.38
CA TYR A 95 -8.42 -2.16 4.51
C TYR A 95 -8.99 -2.71 3.22
N SER A 96 -8.49 -3.86 2.79
CA SER A 96 -8.96 -4.57 1.62
C SER A 96 -9.19 -6.05 1.94
N PHE A 97 -10.39 -6.53 1.62
CA PHE A 97 -10.75 -7.95 1.66
C PHE A 97 -10.88 -8.45 0.24
N ASN A 98 -9.98 -9.34 -0.18
CA ASN A 98 -10.05 -10.01 -1.46
C ASN A 98 -10.57 -11.43 -1.24
N HIS A 99 -11.79 -11.68 -1.71
CA HIS A 99 -12.47 -12.95 -1.56
C HIS A 99 -12.08 -13.90 -2.70
N HIS A 100 -11.64 -15.10 -2.38
CA HIS A 100 -11.29 -16.15 -3.34
C HIS A 100 -10.30 -15.71 -4.42
N THR A 101 -9.24 -15.00 -4.04
CA THR A 101 -8.18 -14.65 -5.01
C THR A 101 -7.47 -15.90 -5.53
N THR A 102 -7.09 -15.85 -6.79
CA THR A 102 -6.31 -16.89 -7.48
C THR A 102 -4.81 -16.58 -7.52
N ARG A 103 -4.39 -15.43 -6.96
CA ARG A 103 -2.99 -14.97 -6.96
C ARG A 103 -2.42 -14.84 -5.55
N LEU A 104 -1.12 -15.05 -5.42
CA LEU A 104 -0.39 -15.02 -4.14
C LEU A 104 -0.42 -13.65 -3.45
N GLN A 105 -0.57 -12.57 -4.21
CA GLN A 105 -0.60 -11.19 -3.71
C GLN A 105 -1.96 -10.49 -3.93
N GLY A 106 -3.01 -11.23 -4.25
CA GLY A 106 -4.31 -10.67 -4.57
C GLY A 106 -4.39 -10.25 -6.02
N GLN A 107 -4.33 -8.95 -6.31
CA GLN A 107 -4.35 -8.42 -7.67
C GLN A 107 -3.02 -8.60 -8.43
N ASN A 108 -2.00 -9.17 -7.79
CA ASN A 108 -0.67 -9.30 -8.35
C ASN A 108 0.00 -10.62 -7.93
N GLY A 109 1.21 -10.87 -8.42
CA GLY A 109 1.97 -12.07 -8.12
C GLY A 109 1.63 -13.26 -9.02
N ALA A 110 2.27 -14.39 -8.74
CA ALA A 110 2.01 -15.65 -9.45
C ALA A 110 0.64 -16.23 -9.07
N TYR A 111 0.11 -17.09 -9.94
CA TYR A 111 -1.11 -17.83 -9.65
C TYR A 111 -0.88 -18.82 -8.51
N ILE A 112 -1.92 -19.01 -7.70
CA ILE A 112 -1.96 -20.01 -6.64
C ILE A 112 -1.98 -21.39 -7.29
N PRO A 113 -1.14 -22.34 -6.82
CA PRO A 113 -1.08 -23.70 -7.38
C PRO A 113 -2.40 -24.47 -7.24
N ASN A 114 -2.62 -25.41 -8.17
CA ASN A 114 -3.72 -26.38 -8.13
C ASN A 114 -5.13 -25.76 -8.11
N ASP A 115 -5.31 -24.61 -8.72
CA ASP A 115 -6.58 -23.85 -8.73
C ASP A 115 -7.15 -23.62 -7.31
N GLU A 116 -6.31 -23.66 -6.29
CA GLU A 116 -6.71 -23.27 -4.95
C GLU A 116 -6.97 -21.78 -4.89
N MET A 117 -7.81 -21.35 -3.97
CA MET A 117 -8.14 -19.94 -3.75
C MET A 117 -7.90 -19.57 -2.29
N ARG A 118 -7.63 -18.29 -2.05
CA ARG A 118 -7.42 -17.75 -0.70
C ARG A 118 -8.23 -16.48 -0.50
N ASN A 119 -8.69 -16.29 0.72
CA ASN A 119 -9.18 -14.99 1.16
C ASN A 119 -8.01 -14.20 1.72
N LEU A 120 -7.78 -13.00 1.19
CA LEU A 120 -6.71 -12.12 1.65
C LEU A 120 -7.29 -10.91 2.36
N ASN A 121 -6.74 -10.63 3.52
CA ASN A 121 -7.00 -9.42 4.30
C ASN A 121 -5.75 -8.57 4.25
N SER A 122 -5.81 -7.39 3.63
CA SER A 122 -4.71 -6.45 3.54
C SER A 122 -5.07 -5.16 4.29
N TYR A 123 -4.10 -4.58 5.00
CA TYR A 123 -4.29 -3.35 5.77
C TYR A 123 -3.09 -2.43 5.58
N PHE A 124 -3.37 -1.14 5.61
CA PHE A 124 -2.43 -0.08 5.28
C PHE A 124 -2.65 1.09 6.22
N VAL A 125 -1.57 1.68 6.69
CA VAL A 125 -1.57 2.94 7.42
C VAL A 125 -0.46 3.81 6.85
N ASP A 126 -0.81 5.02 6.43
CA ASP A 126 0.13 5.96 5.82
C ASP A 126 0.19 7.26 6.63
N PHE A 127 1.37 7.82 6.75
CA PHE A 127 1.58 9.16 7.27
C PHE A 127 2.51 9.95 6.34
N ILE A 128 2.10 11.16 6.00
CA ILE A 128 2.88 12.11 5.20
C ILE A 128 2.95 13.44 5.94
N LEU A 129 4.14 14.02 6.04
CA LEU A 129 4.36 15.38 6.50
C LEU A 129 5.23 16.13 5.49
N LYS A 130 4.83 17.35 5.11
CA LYS A 130 5.60 18.20 4.20
C LYS A 130 5.66 19.65 4.68
N TYR A 131 6.83 20.28 4.49
CA TYR A 131 7.04 21.68 4.83
C TYR A 131 8.32 22.22 4.19
N GLN A 132 8.24 23.27 3.39
CA GLN A 132 9.35 24.04 2.82
C GLN A 132 10.49 23.19 2.19
N GLY A 133 10.13 22.20 1.44
CA GLY A 133 11.05 21.25 0.80
C GLY A 133 11.37 20.01 1.64
N PHE A 134 11.07 19.99 2.93
CA PHE A 134 11.15 18.79 3.75
C PHE A 134 9.93 17.88 3.53
N ALA A 135 10.18 16.59 3.32
CA ALA A 135 9.16 15.58 3.28
C ALA A 135 9.53 14.39 4.18
N PHE A 136 8.55 13.93 4.94
CA PHE A 136 8.62 12.69 5.70
C PHE A 136 7.42 11.82 5.31
N TYR A 137 7.68 10.56 4.96
CA TYR A 137 6.70 9.58 4.59
C TYR A 137 6.96 8.28 5.33
N THR A 138 5.94 7.68 5.88
CA THR A 138 6.02 6.32 6.42
C THR A 138 4.74 5.57 6.10
N ASP A 139 4.87 4.31 5.76
CA ASP A 139 3.77 3.38 5.59
C ASP A 139 4.00 2.11 6.40
N PHE A 140 2.90 1.59 6.94
CA PHE A 140 2.80 0.28 7.54
C PHE A 140 1.79 -0.52 6.73
N MET A 141 2.24 -1.63 6.18
CA MET A 141 1.42 -2.49 5.33
C MET A 141 1.45 -3.92 5.85
N GLY A 142 0.38 -4.66 5.62
CA GLY A 142 0.36 -6.06 5.94
C GLY A 142 -0.71 -6.84 5.20
N ARG A 143 -0.52 -8.15 5.17
CA ARG A 143 -1.44 -9.11 4.56
C ARG A 143 -1.57 -10.35 5.44
N LYS A 144 -2.78 -10.89 5.48
CA LYS A 144 -3.10 -12.11 6.22
C LYS A 144 -4.09 -12.99 5.48
N THR A 145 -3.79 -14.28 5.45
CA THR A 145 -4.72 -15.34 5.06
C THR A 145 -4.70 -16.46 6.11
N GLY A 146 -5.81 -17.19 6.24
CA GLY A 146 -5.90 -18.30 7.19
C GLY A 146 -5.02 -19.50 6.84
N LYS A 147 -4.69 -19.68 5.56
CA LYS A 147 -3.88 -20.81 5.05
C LYS A 147 -2.79 -20.29 4.11
N PRO A 148 -1.65 -19.79 4.62
CA PRO A 148 -0.60 -19.21 3.79
C PRO A 148 0.22 -20.25 3.03
N LEU A 149 0.23 -21.52 3.46
CA LEU A 149 1.02 -22.60 2.88
C LEU A 149 0.19 -23.46 1.95
N PHE A 150 0.86 -24.16 1.02
CA PHE A 150 0.28 -25.11 0.09
C PHE A 150 0.87 -26.51 0.34
N ALA A 151 0.01 -27.51 0.63
CA ALA A 151 0.42 -28.84 1.09
C ALA A 151 1.35 -29.56 0.08
N ASN A 152 1.11 -29.39 -1.22
CA ASN A 152 1.83 -30.09 -2.28
C ASN A 152 2.90 -29.21 -2.97
N GLN A 153 3.20 -28.03 -2.45
CA GLN A 153 4.14 -27.06 -3.04
C GLN A 153 5.03 -26.44 -1.94
N PRO A 154 5.96 -27.22 -1.37
CA PRO A 154 6.88 -26.70 -0.37
C PRO A 154 7.77 -25.61 -1.02
N GLY A 155 7.76 -24.42 -0.49
CA GLY A 155 8.49 -23.28 -1.03
C GLY A 155 7.61 -22.21 -1.68
N ILE A 156 6.32 -22.46 -1.88
CA ILE A 156 5.34 -21.46 -2.30
C ILE A 156 4.46 -21.09 -1.10
N CYS A 157 4.24 -19.81 -0.89
CA CYS A 157 3.35 -19.32 0.17
C CYS A 157 2.72 -17.98 -0.21
N VAL A 158 1.57 -17.69 0.38
CA VAL A 158 1.09 -16.32 0.47
C VAL A 158 1.90 -15.63 1.57
N TYR A 159 2.45 -14.46 1.28
CA TYR A 159 3.21 -13.70 2.27
C TYR A 159 2.28 -13.15 3.35
N ASN A 160 2.15 -13.89 4.46
CA ASN A 160 1.55 -13.41 5.69
C ASN A 160 2.59 -12.63 6.49
N GLY A 161 2.28 -11.41 6.84
CA GLY A 161 3.20 -10.59 7.61
C GLY A 161 2.92 -9.11 7.46
N ASN A 162 3.87 -8.33 7.91
CA ASN A 162 3.82 -6.87 7.91
C ASN A 162 5.10 -6.30 7.31
N GLY A 163 5.06 -5.03 6.99
CA GLY A 163 6.23 -4.26 6.62
C GLY A 163 6.09 -2.80 7.03
N VAL A 164 7.22 -2.18 7.26
CA VAL A 164 7.34 -0.75 7.54
C VAL A 164 8.29 -0.15 6.54
N ASN A 165 7.90 0.94 5.94
CA ASN A 165 8.76 1.77 5.12
C ASN A 165 8.80 3.17 5.73
N ILE A 166 9.99 3.72 5.88
CA ILE A 166 10.23 5.08 6.38
C ILE A 166 11.10 5.79 5.36
N GLN A 167 10.68 6.96 4.96
CA GLN A 167 11.38 7.76 3.97
C GLN A 167 11.38 9.21 4.39
N THR A 168 12.51 9.87 4.19
CA THR A 168 12.64 11.30 4.41
C THR A 168 13.43 11.93 3.28
N SER A 169 13.11 13.16 2.93
CA SER A 169 13.86 13.91 1.93
C SER A 169 13.86 15.40 2.22
N TYR A 170 14.79 16.07 1.59
CA TYR A 170 14.85 17.53 1.57
C TYR A 170 15.20 18.04 0.16
N LEU A 171 14.30 18.84 -0.39
CA LEU A 171 14.46 19.51 -1.66
C LEU A 171 15.07 20.90 -1.43
N PHE A 172 16.33 21.08 -1.82
CA PHE A 172 17.06 22.34 -1.71
C PHE A 172 16.56 23.40 -2.72
N PRO A 173 16.83 24.70 -2.46
CA PRO A 173 16.46 25.80 -3.38
C PRO A 173 17.09 25.56 -4.73
N LYS A 174 17.39 25.24 -5.55
CA LYS A 174 17.94 24.94 -6.88
C LYS A 174 17.59 23.52 -7.38
N ASN A 175 16.50 22.95 -6.84
CA ASN A 175 15.97 21.65 -7.24
C ASN A 175 16.92 20.45 -7.06
N TRP A 176 17.82 20.53 -6.10
CA TRP A 176 18.57 19.38 -5.60
C TRP A 176 17.80 18.71 -4.49
N GLU A 177 17.70 17.43 -4.51
CA GLU A 177 17.04 16.65 -3.46
C GLU A 177 17.97 15.57 -2.91
N ILE A 178 17.96 15.43 -1.58
CA ILE A 178 18.56 14.29 -0.89
C ILE A 178 17.41 13.52 -0.26
N ALA A 179 17.37 12.21 -0.52
CA ALA A 179 16.36 11.32 0.02
C ALA A 179 17.01 10.07 0.65
N LEU A 180 16.44 9.65 1.78
CA LEU A 180 16.83 8.43 2.51
C LEU A 180 15.59 7.56 2.69
N ARG A 181 15.74 6.25 2.55
CA ARG A 181 14.67 5.28 2.76
C ARG A 181 15.19 4.05 3.50
N ASN A 182 14.41 3.60 4.47
CA ASN A 182 14.58 2.31 5.12
C ASN A 182 13.29 1.51 4.99
N SER A 183 13.38 0.24 4.64
CA SER A 183 12.23 -0.64 4.46
C SER A 183 12.50 -2.00 5.08
N THR A 184 11.57 -2.48 5.89
CA THR A 184 11.69 -3.75 6.60
C THR A 184 10.45 -4.62 6.40
N LEU A 185 10.64 -5.89 6.04
CA LEU A 185 9.59 -6.90 5.98
C LEU A 185 9.68 -7.83 7.18
N MET A 186 8.54 -8.11 7.80
CA MET A 186 8.39 -8.95 8.99
C MET A 186 7.42 -10.11 8.67
N PRO A 187 7.93 -11.25 8.17
CA PRO A 187 7.09 -12.40 7.87
C PRO A 187 6.57 -13.08 9.13
N GLU A 188 5.37 -13.64 9.08
CA GLU A 188 4.87 -14.51 10.14
C GLU A 188 5.74 -15.77 10.28
N LYS A 189 5.84 -16.31 11.49
CA LYS A 189 6.68 -17.49 11.82
C LYS A 189 6.46 -18.67 10.87
N GLN A 190 5.24 -18.89 10.43
CA GLN A 190 4.87 -20.01 9.55
C GLN A 190 5.58 -20.00 8.21
N ILE A 191 5.83 -18.82 7.64
CA ILE A 191 6.45 -18.66 6.32
C ILE A 191 7.92 -18.20 6.39
N GLN A 192 8.41 -17.91 7.59
CA GLN A 192 9.74 -17.32 7.81
C GLN A 192 10.88 -18.19 7.24
N LYS A 193 10.73 -19.53 7.30
CA LYS A 193 11.71 -20.45 6.72
C LYS A 193 11.75 -20.43 5.19
N ILE A 194 10.65 -20.00 4.56
CA ILE A 194 10.52 -19.95 3.09
C ILE A 194 11.05 -18.61 2.56
N VAL A 195 10.63 -17.49 3.18
CA VAL A 195 10.89 -16.15 2.64
C VAL A 195 12.07 -15.44 3.30
N GLY A 196 12.49 -15.88 4.49
CA GLY A 196 13.54 -15.21 5.27
C GLY A 196 13.15 -13.84 5.81
N TYR A 197 14.01 -13.23 6.59
CA TYR A 197 13.91 -11.80 6.94
C TYR A 197 14.61 -10.96 5.87
N LYS A 198 13.97 -9.87 5.45
CA LYS A 198 14.56 -8.92 4.52
C LYS A 198 14.48 -7.52 5.10
N THR A 199 15.62 -6.88 5.30
CA THR A 199 15.75 -5.48 5.63
C THR A 199 16.66 -4.84 4.58
N TYR A 200 16.25 -3.70 4.03
CA TYR A 200 17.03 -2.93 3.07
C TYR A 200 17.06 -1.47 3.54
N ASN A 201 18.29 -0.96 3.63
CA ASN A 201 18.58 0.43 4.00
C ASN A 201 18.88 1.27 2.76
#